data_ae0481e7fb8b89149338cc10d0339402
#
_entry.id   ae0481e7fb8b89149338cc10d0339402
#
_cell.length_a   1.000
_cell.length_b   1.000
_cell.length_c   1.000
_cell.angle_alpha   90.00
_cell.angle_beta   90.00
_cell.angle_gamma   90.00
#
_symmetry.space_group_name_H-M   'P 1'
#
loop_
_entity.id
_entity.type
_entity.pdbx_description
1 polymer ?
#
loop_
_entity_poly.entity_id
_entity_poly.type
_entity_poly.pdbx_seq_one_letter_code
_entity_poly.pdbx_strand_id
1 'polypeptide(L)'
;MNGRSIFLASGLLLAACSSSTGEPDAGPQGSPAGNGGTFDAIAADETVNYSGTEPFWNGSSAAGMATYATPDNPDGSEFPVERFAGNNGLGISGDMDGQSFDLTITPGECSDGMSDRTYPYTATLLIGAEQRQGCAWTNSQPFSGPEMP
;
A
#
# COMPACT_ATOMS: atom_id res chain seq x y z
N MET A 1 25.17 59.01 -33.80
CA MET A 1 26.63 59.04 -33.57
C MET A 1 27.03 57.68 -33.11
N ASN A 2 27.63 56.95 -33.97
CA ASN A 2 28.90 56.22 -33.88
C ASN A 2 28.84 55.07 -32.83
N GLY A 3 29.16 53.89 -33.12
CA GLY A 3 29.83 53.26 -34.23
C GLY A 3 30.15 51.82 -33.87
N ARG A 4 30.18 51.00 -34.89
CA ARG A 4 31.22 50.01 -35.25
C ARG A 4 31.37 48.82 -34.26
N SER A 5 30.97 47.67 -34.72
CA SER A 5 31.70 46.67 -35.55
C SER A 5 32.85 45.98 -34.82
N ILE A 6 32.87 44.66 -34.89
CA ILE A 6 33.96 43.81 -35.43
C ILE A 6 33.88 42.43 -34.77
N PHE A 7 33.49 41.41 -35.51
CA PHE A 7 34.21 40.29 -36.13
C PHE A 7 34.79 39.18 -35.25
N LEU A 8 34.49 38.00 -35.73
CA LEU A 8 35.32 36.78 -35.92
C LEU A 8 35.53 35.94 -34.66
N ALA A 9 35.48 34.63 -34.63
CA ALA A 9 35.72 33.59 -35.61
C ALA A 9 35.24 32.25 -35.07
N SER A 10 34.74 31.43 -35.92
CA SER A 10 35.08 30.02 -36.19
C SER A 10 35.81 29.23 -35.10
N GLY A 11 35.22 28.12 -34.73
CA GLY A 11 35.87 27.05 -34.03
C GLY A 11 35.04 25.78 -34.13
N LEU A 12 35.11 25.10 -35.28
CA LEU A 12 34.65 23.72 -35.43
C LEU A 12 35.61 22.81 -34.67
N LEU A 13 35.16 22.11 -33.64
CA LEU A 13 35.86 20.99 -33.07
C LEU A 13 34.97 19.78 -33.11
N LEU A 14 35.21 18.92 -34.08
CA LEU A 14 34.81 17.54 -34.09
C LEU A 14 35.57 16.83 -32.98
N ALA A 15 34.84 16.29 -32.01
CA ALA A 15 35.41 15.35 -31.07
C ALA A 15 34.74 14.00 -31.28
N ALA A 16 35.56 13.04 -31.54
CA ALA A 16 35.30 11.67 -31.91
C ALA A 16 34.52 10.91 -30.88
N CYS A 17 33.59 10.07 -31.35
CA CYS A 17 33.03 8.94 -30.62
C CYS A 17 34.15 7.97 -30.28
N SER A 18 34.45 7.83 -28.99
CA SER A 18 35.17 6.68 -28.48
C SER A 18 34.17 5.65 -27.98
N SER A 19 33.96 4.61 -28.75
CA SER A 19 33.31 3.37 -28.30
C SER A 19 34.24 2.70 -27.32
N SER A 20 33.96 2.81 -26.04
CA SER A 20 34.52 1.90 -25.03
C SER A 20 33.60 0.74 -24.85
N THR A 21 33.98 -0.40 -25.40
CA THR A 21 33.55 -1.72 -24.99
C THR A 21 34.02 -1.92 -23.54
N GLY A 22 33.15 -1.57 -22.58
CA GLY A 22 33.32 -1.88 -21.17
C GLY A 22 32.62 -3.21 -20.88
N GLU A 23 33.39 -4.12 -20.33
CA GLU A 23 32.94 -5.38 -19.74
C GLU A 23 31.77 -5.17 -18.78
N PRO A 24 30.83 -6.13 -18.64
CA PRO A 24 29.80 -6.05 -17.64
C PRO A 24 30.41 -6.22 -16.25
N ASP A 25 30.60 -5.13 -15.56
CA ASP A 25 30.89 -5.11 -14.12
C ASP A 25 29.66 -5.69 -13.43
N ALA A 26 29.84 -6.85 -12.78
CA ALA A 26 28.84 -7.47 -11.93
C ALA A 26 28.70 -6.63 -10.67
N GLY A 27 27.93 -5.55 -10.77
CA GLY A 27 27.42 -4.82 -9.61
C GLY A 27 26.52 -5.74 -8.76
N PRO A 28 26.38 -5.48 -7.45
CA PRO A 28 25.61 -6.33 -6.56
C PRO A 28 24.20 -6.48 -7.12
N GLN A 29 23.79 -7.73 -7.30
CA GLN A 29 22.46 -8.09 -7.77
C GLN A 29 21.44 -7.41 -6.87
N GLY A 30 20.79 -6.39 -7.38
CA GLY A 30 19.63 -5.80 -6.76
C GLY A 30 18.61 -6.89 -6.52
N SER A 31 18.01 -6.86 -5.35
CA SER A 31 16.84 -7.68 -5.00
C SER A 31 15.90 -7.77 -6.21
N PRO A 32 15.27 -8.92 -6.48
CA PRO A 32 14.38 -9.05 -7.60
C PRO A 32 13.36 -7.92 -7.52
N ALA A 33 13.35 -7.07 -8.54
CA ALA A 33 12.29 -6.09 -8.74
C ALA A 33 11.00 -6.89 -8.73
N GLY A 34 10.15 -6.65 -7.73
CA GLY A 34 8.83 -7.26 -7.67
C GLY A 34 8.17 -7.02 -9.01
N ASN A 35 7.64 -8.05 -9.60
CA ASN A 35 6.88 -7.97 -10.84
C ASN A 35 5.89 -6.81 -10.66
N GLY A 36 6.00 -5.77 -11.47
CA GLY A 36 5.17 -4.57 -11.38
C GLY A 36 3.72 -4.84 -11.82
N GLY A 37 3.11 -5.86 -11.25
CA GLY A 37 1.72 -6.23 -11.42
C GLY A 37 0.87 -5.58 -10.31
N THR A 38 -0.37 -5.28 -10.62
CA THR A 38 -1.38 -4.89 -9.65
C THR A 38 -1.58 -6.01 -8.63
N PHE A 39 -1.74 -5.66 -7.37
CA PHE A 39 -2.03 -6.61 -6.30
C PHE A 39 -3.32 -7.39 -6.57
N ASP A 40 -3.23 -8.70 -6.67
CA ASP A 40 -4.32 -9.62 -7.06
C ASP A 40 -4.56 -10.74 -6.03
N ALA A 41 -3.85 -10.71 -4.91
CA ALA A 41 -3.98 -11.75 -3.88
C ALA A 41 -5.34 -11.75 -3.18
N ILE A 42 -6.10 -10.65 -3.24
CA ILE A 42 -7.47 -10.54 -2.73
C ILE A 42 -8.38 -10.17 -3.91
N ALA A 43 -9.30 -11.07 -4.26
CA ALA A 43 -10.23 -10.84 -5.36
C ALA A 43 -11.14 -9.62 -5.09
N ALA A 44 -11.61 -8.97 -6.16
CA ALA A 44 -12.38 -7.74 -6.05
C ALA A 44 -13.72 -7.91 -5.33
N ASP A 45 -14.32 -9.09 -5.41
CA ASP A 45 -15.59 -9.50 -4.79
C ASP A 45 -15.41 -10.16 -3.42
N GLU A 46 -14.17 -10.34 -2.97
CA GLU A 46 -13.89 -11.00 -1.70
C GLU A 46 -14.07 -10.06 -0.52
N THR A 47 -14.64 -10.59 0.57
CA THR A 47 -14.74 -9.87 1.84
C THR A 47 -13.38 -9.83 2.53
N VAL A 48 -12.96 -8.63 2.89
CA VAL A 48 -11.79 -8.38 3.72
C VAL A 48 -12.26 -8.10 5.14
N ASN A 49 -11.82 -8.92 6.10
CA ASN A 49 -12.02 -8.70 7.51
C ASN A 49 -10.76 -8.10 8.12
N TYR A 50 -10.91 -7.25 9.12
CA TYR A 50 -9.80 -6.59 9.78
C TYR A 50 -10.08 -6.31 11.25
N SER A 51 -9.02 -6.30 12.05
CA SER A 51 -9.11 -5.98 13.48
C SER A 51 -7.78 -5.46 14.02
N GLY A 52 -7.85 -4.69 15.09
CA GLY A 52 -6.70 -4.23 15.85
C GLY A 52 -7.01 -4.19 17.35
N THR A 53 -5.97 -4.17 18.17
CA THR A 53 -6.07 -4.35 19.63
C THR A 53 -5.68 -3.12 20.45
N GLU A 54 -5.01 -2.13 19.84
CA GLU A 54 -4.57 -0.94 20.57
C GLU A 54 -4.82 0.36 19.76
N PRO A 55 -5.99 1.00 19.97
CA PRO A 55 -7.19 0.55 20.70
C PRO A 55 -7.91 -0.56 19.97
N PHE A 56 -8.86 -1.26 20.62
CA PHE A 56 -9.67 -2.27 19.96
C PHE A 56 -10.56 -1.66 18.87
N TRP A 57 -10.49 -2.25 17.70
CA TRP A 57 -11.34 -1.94 16.56
C TRP A 57 -11.47 -3.15 15.65
N ASN A 58 -12.54 -3.25 14.91
CA ASN A 58 -12.74 -4.29 13.92
C ASN A 58 -13.72 -3.83 12.84
N GLY A 59 -13.79 -4.60 11.77
CA GLY A 59 -14.73 -4.38 10.70
C GLY A 59 -14.53 -5.32 9.54
N SER A 60 -15.26 -5.04 8.48
CA SER A 60 -15.15 -5.76 7.21
C SER A 60 -15.42 -4.83 6.03
N SER A 61 -14.93 -5.21 4.85
CA SER A 61 -15.26 -4.53 3.60
C SER A 61 -15.66 -5.52 2.53
N ALA A 62 -16.83 -5.32 1.95
CA ALA A 62 -17.38 -6.13 0.87
C ALA A 62 -18.32 -5.28 0.00
N ALA A 63 -18.40 -5.57 -1.29
CA ALA A 63 -19.38 -5.01 -2.22
C ALA A 63 -19.47 -3.46 -2.20
N GLY A 64 -18.35 -2.77 -2.02
CA GLY A 64 -18.32 -1.29 -1.99
C GLY A 64 -18.78 -0.66 -0.67
N MET A 65 -18.93 -1.46 0.37
CA MET A 65 -19.27 -1.02 1.73
C MET A 65 -18.18 -1.44 2.70
N ALA A 66 -17.98 -0.67 3.76
CA ALA A 66 -17.17 -1.03 4.90
C ALA A 66 -17.94 -0.86 6.19
N THR A 67 -17.59 -1.68 7.18
CA THR A 67 -18.05 -1.52 8.57
C THR A 67 -16.85 -1.17 9.44
N TYR A 68 -17.09 -0.41 10.48
CA TYR A 68 -16.08 -0.09 11.48
C TYR A 68 -16.73 -0.04 12.86
N ALA A 69 -16.24 -0.86 13.78
CA ALA A 69 -16.74 -0.98 15.13
C ALA A 69 -15.63 -0.78 16.17
N THR A 70 -16.00 -0.25 17.32
CA THR A 70 -15.14 -0.06 18.49
C THR A 70 -15.91 -0.48 19.75
N PRO A 71 -15.26 -0.64 20.90
CA PRO A 71 -15.98 -0.90 22.16
C PRO A 71 -17.02 0.15 22.52
N ASP A 72 -16.82 1.40 22.11
CA ASP A 72 -17.77 2.50 22.33
C ASP A 72 -18.93 2.49 21.32
N ASN A 73 -18.75 1.85 20.17
CA ASN A 73 -19.77 1.64 19.14
C ASN A 73 -19.71 0.19 18.65
N PRO A 74 -20.22 -0.76 19.45
CA PRO A 74 -20.12 -2.19 19.11
C PRO A 74 -21.02 -2.62 17.95
N ASP A 75 -22.08 -1.87 17.65
CA ASP A 75 -22.92 -2.11 16.47
C ASP A 75 -22.22 -1.69 15.16
N GLY A 76 -21.21 -0.83 15.28
CA GLY A 76 -20.41 -0.33 14.17
C GLY A 76 -21.11 0.73 13.34
N SER A 77 -20.32 1.41 12.51
CA SER A 77 -20.78 2.29 11.44
C SER A 77 -20.61 1.58 10.11
N GLU A 78 -21.57 1.71 9.20
CA GLU A 78 -21.49 1.22 7.83
C GLU A 78 -21.48 2.40 6.87
N PHE A 79 -20.54 2.40 5.91
CA PHE A 79 -20.33 3.50 4.97
C PHE A 79 -19.80 3.00 3.63
N PRO A 80 -20.04 3.75 2.53
CA PRO A 80 -19.52 3.40 1.21
C PRO A 80 -18.01 3.59 1.14
N VAL A 81 -17.33 2.68 0.42
CA VAL A 81 -15.90 2.72 0.18
C VAL A 81 -15.56 2.36 -1.25
N GLU A 82 -14.42 2.84 -1.70
CA GLU A 82 -13.77 2.43 -2.92
C GLU A 82 -12.57 1.54 -2.62
N ARG A 83 -12.32 0.56 -3.49
CA ARG A 83 -11.17 -0.35 -3.39
C ARG A 83 -10.18 -0.03 -4.50
N PHE A 84 -8.92 0.01 -4.14
CA PHE A 84 -7.81 0.25 -5.06
C PHE A 84 -6.74 -0.81 -4.86
N ALA A 85 -6.48 -1.61 -5.89
CA ALA A 85 -5.38 -2.55 -5.89
C ALA A 85 -4.09 -1.83 -6.33
N GLY A 86 -3.19 -1.62 -5.38
CA GLY A 86 -1.87 -1.04 -5.60
C GLY A 86 -0.84 -2.07 -6.06
N ASN A 87 0.43 -1.69 -6.05
CA ASN A 87 1.52 -2.62 -6.43
C ASN A 87 1.82 -3.65 -5.33
N ASN A 88 1.62 -3.28 -4.06
CA ASN A 88 2.04 -4.09 -2.91
C ASN A 88 0.91 -4.38 -1.92
N GLY A 89 -0.32 -4.05 -2.25
CA GLY A 89 -1.45 -4.23 -1.34
C GLY A 89 -2.74 -3.62 -1.86
N LEU A 90 -3.77 -3.70 -1.03
CA LEU A 90 -5.11 -3.21 -1.29
C LEU A 90 -5.38 -1.97 -0.44
N GLY A 91 -5.80 -0.88 -1.06
CA GLY A 91 -6.38 0.29 -0.41
C GLY A 91 -7.90 0.21 -0.38
N ILE A 92 -8.50 0.63 0.72
CA ILE A 92 -9.95 0.75 0.92
C ILE A 92 -10.19 2.13 1.53
N SER A 93 -10.85 3.02 0.81
CA SER A 93 -11.00 4.42 1.21
C SER A 93 -12.46 4.86 1.15
N GLY A 94 -12.88 5.68 2.12
CA GLY A 94 -14.22 6.24 2.20
C GLY A 94 -14.35 7.40 3.17
N ASP A 95 -15.57 7.85 3.37
CA ASP A 95 -15.91 8.84 4.39
C ASP A 95 -16.82 8.19 5.43
N MET A 96 -16.41 8.29 6.67
CA MET A 96 -17.14 7.79 7.83
C MET A 96 -17.56 8.99 8.70
N ASP A 97 -18.80 9.40 8.57
CA ASP A 97 -19.37 10.51 9.35
C ASP A 97 -18.58 11.83 9.26
N GLY A 98 -18.05 12.14 8.06
CA GLY A 98 -17.26 13.35 7.80
C GLY A 98 -15.77 13.23 8.15
N GLN A 99 -15.30 12.03 8.49
CA GLN A 99 -13.88 11.71 8.66
C GLN A 99 -13.40 10.79 7.54
N SER A 100 -12.21 11.06 7.00
CA SER A 100 -11.60 10.13 6.06
C SER A 100 -11.31 8.80 6.75
N PHE A 101 -11.62 7.72 6.05
CA PHE A 101 -11.27 6.35 6.40
C PHE A 101 -10.39 5.79 5.29
N ASP A 102 -9.14 5.50 5.61
CA ASP A 102 -8.16 4.97 4.67
C ASP A 102 -7.49 3.73 5.26
N LEU A 103 -7.87 2.57 4.76
CA LEU A 103 -7.35 1.28 5.19
C LEU A 103 -6.43 0.70 4.12
N THR A 104 -5.21 0.37 4.51
CA THR A 104 -4.23 -0.31 3.66
C THR A 104 -4.02 -1.73 4.16
N ILE A 105 -4.24 -2.70 3.29
CA ILE A 105 -4.00 -4.13 3.55
C ILE A 105 -2.75 -4.55 2.77
N THR A 106 -1.77 -5.08 3.48
CA THR A 106 -0.48 -5.47 2.90
C THR A 106 -0.19 -6.94 3.22
N PRO A 107 0.27 -7.75 2.25
CA PRO A 107 0.69 -9.13 2.51
C PRO A 107 1.81 -9.17 3.55
N GLY A 108 1.65 -10.04 4.51
CA GLY A 108 2.63 -10.24 5.58
C GLY A 108 2.01 -10.92 6.78
N GLU A 109 2.77 -11.78 7.41
CA GLU A 109 2.36 -12.42 8.65
C GLU A 109 2.11 -11.37 9.73
N CYS A 110 0.95 -11.43 10.35
CA CYS A 110 0.49 -10.49 11.36
C CYS A 110 0.00 -11.23 12.60
N SER A 111 0.43 -10.79 13.78
CA SER A 111 -0.11 -11.21 15.08
C SER A 111 -0.85 -10.05 15.72
N ASP A 112 -1.99 -10.34 16.33
CA ASP A 112 -2.76 -9.36 17.10
C ASP A 112 -2.15 -9.07 18.49
N GLY A 113 -1.09 -9.79 18.86
CA GLY A 113 -0.38 -9.65 20.15
C GLY A 113 -1.15 -10.18 21.36
N MET A 114 -2.35 -10.72 21.18
CA MET A 114 -3.23 -11.17 22.27
C MET A 114 -3.65 -12.62 22.13
N SER A 115 -3.73 -13.15 20.92
CA SER A 115 -4.10 -14.54 20.63
C SER A 115 -2.94 -15.29 20.00
N ASP A 116 -3.04 -16.63 19.96
CA ASP A 116 -2.12 -17.49 19.22
C ASP A 116 -2.46 -17.55 17.72
N ARG A 117 -3.17 -16.54 17.21
CA ARG A 117 -3.55 -16.43 15.79
C ARG A 117 -2.47 -15.77 14.99
N THR A 118 -2.33 -16.26 13.76
CA THR A 118 -1.49 -15.65 12.74
C THR A 118 -2.36 -15.32 11.54
N TYR A 119 -2.35 -14.08 11.12
CA TYR A 119 -3.14 -13.55 10.02
C TYR A 119 -2.25 -13.34 8.78
N PRO A 120 -2.80 -13.52 7.56
CA PRO A 120 -2.02 -13.41 6.31
C PRO A 120 -1.69 -11.98 5.90
N TYR A 121 -2.34 -10.99 6.50
CA TYR A 121 -2.19 -9.57 6.11
C TYR A 121 -2.03 -8.66 7.32
N THR A 122 -1.26 -7.61 7.15
CA THR A 122 -1.26 -6.45 8.05
C THR A 122 -2.32 -5.45 7.59
N ALA A 123 -2.91 -4.75 8.55
CA ALA A 123 -3.88 -3.68 8.32
C ALA A 123 -3.35 -2.38 8.92
N THR A 124 -3.21 -1.35 8.12
CA THR A 124 -2.90 0.00 8.56
C THR A 124 -4.10 0.88 8.26
N LEU A 125 -4.74 1.40 9.29
CA LEU A 125 -5.93 2.23 9.20
C LEU A 125 -5.58 3.67 9.60
N LEU A 126 -5.98 4.62 8.77
CA LEU A 126 -5.96 6.04 9.06
C LEU A 126 -7.40 6.55 9.13
N ILE A 127 -7.82 7.11 10.26
CA ILE A 127 -9.11 7.79 10.46
C ILE A 127 -8.82 9.25 10.76
N GLY A 128 -9.12 10.14 9.82
CA GLY A 128 -8.70 11.52 9.91
C GLY A 128 -7.17 11.62 10.04
N ALA A 129 -6.67 12.01 11.22
CA ALA A 129 -5.24 12.10 11.52
C ALA A 129 -4.73 10.96 12.42
N GLU A 130 -5.60 10.06 12.85
CA GLU A 130 -5.24 8.96 13.76
C GLU A 130 -4.89 7.70 12.98
N GLN A 131 -3.70 7.17 13.20
CA GLN A 131 -3.26 5.90 12.61
C GLN A 131 -3.42 4.76 13.61
N ARG A 132 -3.96 3.63 13.12
CA ARG A 132 -4.15 2.39 13.87
C ARG A 132 -3.51 1.23 13.12
N GLN A 133 -2.99 0.26 13.86
CA GLN A 133 -2.41 -0.96 13.33
C GLN A 133 -3.29 -2.15 13.68
N GLY A 134 -3.27 -3.15 12.82
CA GLY A 134 -4.02 -4.37 13.03
C GLY A 134 -3.66 -5.44 12.00
N CYS A 135 -4.45 -6.48 11.98
CA CYS A 135 -4.34 -7.61 11.07
C CYS A 135 -5.58 -7.70 10.18
N ALA A 136 -5.43 -8.37 9.04
CA ALA A 136 -6.54 -8.63 8.15
C ALA A 136 -6.49 -10.06 7.58
N TRP A 137 -7.65 -10.54 7.15
CA TRP A 137 -7.83 -11.85 6.54
C TRP A 137 -9.05 -11.85 5.62
N THR A 138 -9.16 -12.89 4.82
CA THR A 138 -10.29 -13.12 3.94
C THR A 138 -10.85 -14.53 4.14
N ASN A 139 -11.96 -14.84 3.50
CA ASN A 139 -12.51 -16.19 3.58
C ASN A 139 -11.64 -17.22 2.84
N SER A 140 -10.99 -16.83 1.77
CA SER A 140 -10.05 -17.69 1.02
C SER A 140 -8.68 -17.78 1.67
N GLN A 141 -8.31 -16.78 2.47
CA GLN A 141 -7.06 -16.70 3.23
C GLN A 141 -7.38 -16.38 4.70
N PRO A 142 -7.89 -17.35 5.44
CA PRO A 142 -8.24 -17.18 6.85
C PRO A 142 -6.97 -17.10 7.73
N PHE A 143 -7.14 -16.65 8.95
CA PHE A 143 -6.10 -16.76 9.96
C PHE A 143 -5.87 -18.23 10.34
N SER A 144 -4.68 -18.54 10.83
CA SER A 144 -4.33 -19.83 11.45
C SER A 144 -4.31 -19.70 12.98
N GLY A 145 -4.49 -20.81 13.68
CA GLY A 145 -4.56 -20.86 15.13
C GLY A 145 -5.98 -21.12 15.65
N PRO A 146 -6.19 -21.11 16.98
CA PRO A 146 -7.49 -21.43 17.58
C PRO A 146 -8.54 -20.36 17.25
N GLU A 147 -9.78 -20.79 17.01
CA GLU A 147 -10.91 -19.88 16.72
C GLU A 147 -11.32 -19.04 17.93
N MET A 148 -11.08 -19.54 19.14
CA MET A 148 -11.30 -18.80 20.39
C MET A 148 -10.06 -18.90 21.29
N PRO A 149 -9.68 -17.79 21.92
CA PRO A 149 -8.61 -17.78 22.92
C PRO A 149 -9.07 -18.48 24.21
#